data_1a5b1faacf8413aff17bdaa6a153b738
#
_entry.id   1a5b1faacf8413aff17bdaa6a153b738
#
_cell.length_a   1.000
_cell.length_b   1.000
_cell.length_c   1.000
_cell.angle_alpha   90.00
_cell.angle_beta   90.00
_cell.angle_gamma   90.00
#
_symmetry.space_group_name_H-M   'P 1'
#
loop_
_entity.id
_entity.type
_entity.pdbx_description
1 polymer ?
#
loop_
_entity_poly.entity_id
_entity_poly.type
_entity_poly.pdbx_seq_one_letter_code
_entity_poly.pdbx_strand_id
1 'polypeptide(L)'
;LASYGQIIKGSLGSWSKITHVIKVWIPLTLAASGLLYTFRIGLWNIGVEGQVMMGAILATAVLRMGAGAGNGQLYLSAALLAGMAGGVVWAILAGYLKTRGGVHEIFAGLGLNFVAQGLVLWLIFGPWKQPGIASMSGTETLAESLWMPYLQGLRISPAALGMTLTA
;
A
#
# COMPACT_ATOMS: atom_id res chain seq x y z
N LEU A 1 12.06 -2.85 33.53
CA LEU A 1 11.25 -1.62 33.54
C LEU A 1 11.88 -0.49 32.71
N ALA A 2 13.22 -0.33 32.72
CA ALA A 2 13.91 0.69 31.90
C ALA A 2 13.64 0.54 30.40
N SER A 3 13.58 -0.69 29.87
CA SER A 3 13.33 -0.99 28.46
C SER A 3 11.93 -0.53 28.01
N TYR A 4 10.90 -0.70 28.84
CA TYR A 4 9.55 -0.22 28.54
C TYR A 4 9.50 1.30 28.48
N GLY A 5 10.22 1.99 29.38
CA GLY A 5 10.34 3.44 29.36
C GLY A 5 11.03 3.97 28.09
N GLN A 6 12.01 3.24 27.56
CA GLN A 6 12.66 3.57 26.30
C GLN A 6 11.73 3.37 25.09
N ILE A 7 10.93 2.30 25.07
CA ILE A 7 9.93 2.06 24.01
C ILE A 7 8.89 3.19 24.00
N ILE A 8 8.35 3.57 25.15
CA ILE A 8 7.36 4.64 25.26
C ILE A 8 7.96 5.99 24.82
N LYS A 9 9.17 6.33 25.29
CA LYS A 9 9.88 7.54 24.85
C LYS A 9 10.24 7.49 23.36
N GLY A 10 10.54 6.30 22.83
CA GLY A 10 10.84 6.06 21.43
C GLY A 10 9.64 6.30 20.52
N SER A 11 8.43 5.92 20.93
CA SER A 11 7.21 6.01 20.13
C SER A 11 6.38 7.27 20.38
N LEU A 12 6.31 7.77 21.62
CA LEU A 12 5.44 8.87 22.03
C LEU A 12 6.20 10.10 22.52
N GLY A 13 7.54 10.07 22.58
CA GLY A 13 8.38 11.10 23.20
C GLY A 13 8.48 12.42 22.42
N SER A 14 7.90 12.55 21.23
CA SER A 14 7.80 13.80 20.46
C SER A 14 6.63 13.78 19.49
N TRP A 15 6.14 14.95 19.10
CA TRP A 15 5.05 15.07 18.12
C TRP A 15 5.37 14.37 16.79
N SER A 16 6.60 14.47 16.30
CA SER A 16 7.04 13.78 15.09
C SER A 16 6.96 12.26 15.21
N LYS A 17 7.26 11.69 16.37
CA LYS A 17 7.16 10.24 16.62
C LYS A 17 5.69 9.79 16.69
N ILE A 18 4.84 10.57 17.34
CA ILE A 18 3.40 10.29 17.39
C ILE A 18 2.79 10.30 15.99
N THR A 19 3.12 11.29 15.16
CA THR A 19 2.63 11.34 13.77
C THR A 19 3.12 10.15 12.94
N HIS A 20 4.34 9.68 13.20
CA HIS A 20 4.86 8.47 12.55
C HIS A 20 4.09 7.21 12.97
N VAL A 21 3.80 7.07 14.26
CA VAL A 21 2.96 5.97 14.77
C VAL A 21 1.58 5.99 14.11
N ILE A 22 0.94 7.16 14.03
CA ILE A 22 -0.37 7.32 13.39
C ILE A 22 -0.32 6.92 11.91
N LYS A 23 0.72 7.32 11.17
CA LYS A 23 0.90 6.95 9.76
C LYS A 23 0.94 5.44 9.54
N VAL A 24 1.57 4.69 10.43
CA VAL A 24 1.63 3.23 10.36
C VAL A 24 0.31 2.60 10.84
N TRP A 25 -0.34 3.20 11.83
CA TRP A 25 -1.54 2.66 12.45
C TRP A 25 -2.77 2.73 11.53
N ILE A 26 -2.89 3.81 10.75
CA ILE A 26 -4.02 4.00 9.82
C ILE A 26 -4.20 2.85 8.82
N PRO A 27 -3.19 2.47 8.02
CA PRO A 27 -3.34 1.37 7.07
C PRO A 27 -3.59 0.03 7.74
N LEU A 28 -2.98 -0.21 8.91
CA LEU A 28 -3.25 -1.41 9.69
C LEU A 28 -4.70 -1.50 10.13
N THR A 29 -5.27 -0.37 10.61
CA THR A 29 -6.67 -0.31 11.03
C THR A 29 -7.62 -0.50 9.84
N LEU A 30 -7.31 0.08 8.68
CA LEU A 30 -8.09 -0.11 7.46
C LEU A 30 -8.06 -1.58 6.99
N ALA A 31 -6.89 -2.19 6.96
CA ALA A 31 -6.74 -3.60 6.61
C ALA A 31 -7.48 -4.50 7.61
N ALA A 32 -7.34 -4.24 8.91
CA ALA A 32 -8.04 -4.98 9.95
C ALA A 32 -9.56 -4.86 9.83
N SER A 33 -10.09 -3.65 9.52
CA SER A 33 -11.52 -3.46 9.29
C SER A 33 -12.02 -4.31 8.11
N GLY A 34 -11.28 -4.35 7.01
CA GLY A 34 -11.59 -5.21 5.86
C GLY A 34 -11.61 -6.69 6.24
N LEU A 35 -10.63 -7.14 7.04
CA LEU A 35 -10.54 -8.51 7.51
C LEU A 35 -11.73 -8.91 8.42
N LEU A 36 -12.24 -7.98 9.24
CA LEU A 36 -13.41 -8.25 10.08
C LEU A 36 -14.64 -8.66 9.27
N TYR A 37 -14.85 -8.06 8.09
CA TYR A 37 -15.93 -8.45 7.20
C TYR A 37 -15.75 -9.87 6.65
N THR A 38 -14.55 -10.21 6.22
CA THR A 38 -14.27 -11.55 5.68
C THR A 38 -14.38 -12.62 6.77
N PHE A 39 -13.93 -12.35 7.99
CA PHE A 39 -14.06 -13.27 9.12
C PHE A 39 -15.53 -13.49 9.53
N ARG A 40 -16.37 -12.46 9.46
CA ARG A 40 -17.81 -12.59 9.75
C ARG A 40 -18.53 -13.57 8.83
N ILE A 41 -18.08 -13.71 7.59
CA ILE A 41 -18.64 -14.66 6.62
C ILE A 41 -17.86 -15.98 6.57
N GLY A 42 -16.96 -16.22 7.54
CA GLY A 42 -16.20 -17.46 7.65
C GLY A 42 -15.06 -17.59 6.64
N LEU A 43 -14.58 -16.50 6.04
CA LEU A 43 -13.48 -16.48 5.09
C LEU A 43 -12.20 -15.97 5.73
N TRP A 44 -11.13 -16.75 5.62
CA TRP A 44 -9.79 -16.37 6.07
C TRP A 44 -9.04 -15.67 4.95
N ASN A 45 -9.18 -14.34 4.87
CA ASN A 45 -8.51 -13.54 3.85
C ASN A 45 -7.04 -13.27 4.20
N ILE A 46 -6.17 -14.29 4.06
CA ILE A 46 -4.72 -14.15 4.22
C ILE A 46 -4.09 -13.41 3.03
N GLY A 47 -4.83 -13.24 1.92
CA GLY A 47 -4.40 -12.56 0.71
C GLY A 47 -4.41 -11.03 0.78
N VAL A 48 -4.68 -10.42 1.95
CA VAL A 48 -4.76 -8.96 2.10
C VAL A 48 -3.45 -8.25 1.72
N GLU A 49 -2.31 -8.86 1.98
CA GLU A 49 -1.00 -8.30 1.63
C GLU A 49 -0.85 -8.16 0.10
N GLY A 50 -1.20 -9.19 -0.65
CA GLY A 50 -1.20 -9.13 -2.12
C GLY A 50 -2.19 -8.12 -2.68
N GLN A 51 -3.36 -7.94 -2.03
CA GLN A 51 -4.34 -6.91 -2.40
C GLN A 51 -3.75 -5.51 -2.25
N VAL A 52 -3.05 -5.25 -1.14
CA VAL A 52 -2.36 -3.98 -0.91
C VAL A 52 -1.25 -3.76 -1.94
N MET A 53 -0.42 -4.78 -2.21
CA MET A 53 0.65 -4.70 -3.21
C MET A 53 0.10 -4.39 -4.61
N MET A 54 -0.95 -5.08 -5.05
CA MET A 54 -1.56 -4.84 -6.37
C MET A 54 -2.24 -3.48 -6.45
N GLY A 55 -2.86 -3.02 -5.36
CA GLY A 55 -3.35 -1.66 -5.25
C GLY A 55 -2.21 -0.64 -5.41
N ALA A 56 -1.11 -0.83 -4.71
CA ALA A 56 0.06 0.04 -4.80
C ALA A 56 0.69 0.04 -6.21
N ILE A 57 0.79 -1.11 -6.86
CA ILE A 57 1.28 -1.22 -8.25
C ILE A 57 0.44 -0.37 -9.20
N LEU A 58 -0.89 -0.54 -9.19
CA LEU A 58 -1.75 0.20 -10.11
C LEU A 58 -1.79 1.70 -9.81
N ALA A 59 -1.82 2.08 -8.53
CA ALA A 59 -1.72 3.48 -8.15
C ALA A 59 -0.41 4.12 -8.62
N THR A 60 0.72 3.45 -8.37
CA THR A 60 2.04 3.93 -8.80
C THR A 60 2.15 3.99 -10.32
N ALA A 61 1.59 3.03 -11.05
CA ALA A 61 1.56 3.06 -12.51
C ALA A 61 0.87 4.33 -13.04
N VAL A 62 -0.30 4.67 -12.49
CA VAL A 62 -1.05 5.88 -12.86
C VAL A 62 -0.27 7.14 -12.50
N LEU A 63 0.35 7.20 -11.31
CA LEU A 63 1.18 8.35 -10.91
C LEU A 63 2.37 8.54 -11.85
N ARG A 64 3.02 7.48 -12.27
CA ARG A 64 4.14 7.55 -13.23
C ARG A 64 3.69 8.04 -14.62
N MET A 65 2.47 7.69 -15.05
CA MET A 65 1.88 8.26 -16.29
C MET A 65 1.62 9.75 -16.17
N GLY A 66 1.36 10.26 -14.96
CA GLY A 66 1.16 11.67 -14.66
C GLY A 66 2.45 12.48 -14.53
N ALA A 67 3.62 11.85 -14.57
CA ALA A 67 4.90 12.54 -14.53
C ALA A 67 5.06 13.47 -15.75
N GLY A 68 5.11 14.79 -15.52
CA GLY A 68 5.17 15.80 -16.59
C GLY A 68 3.80 16.29 -17.12
N ALA A 69 2.68 15.74 -16.68
CA ALA A 69 1.36 16.25 -17.01
C ALA A 69 0.97 17.41 -16.08
N GLY A 70 0.45 18.51 -16.61
CA GLY A 70 0.13 19.73 -15.84
C GLY A 70 -0.96 19.59 -14.77
N ASN A 71 -1.67 18.45 -14.69
CA ASN A 71 -2.83 18.23 -13.82
C ASN A 71 -2.55 17.18 -12.72
N GLY A 72 -1.62 17.45 -11.80
CA GLY A 72 -1.22 16.52 -10.73
C GLY A 72 -2.40 15.99 -9.90
N GLN A 73 -3.39 16.84 -9.58
CA GLN A 73 -4.57 16.40 -8.80
C GLN A 73 -5.45 15.37 -9.52
N LEU A 74 -5.57 15.47 -10.84
CA LEU A 74 -6.30 14.49 -11.63
C LEU A 74 -5.62 13.12 -11.55
N TYR A 75 -4.29 13.08 -11.68
CA TYR A 75 -3.54 11.83 -11.58
C TYR A 75 -3.53 11.26 -10.15
N LEU A 76 -3.55 12.10 -9.12
CA LEU A 76 -3.71 11.67 -7.74
C LEU A 76 -5.06 10.98 -7.51
N SER A 77 -6.15 11.60 -7.95
CA SER A 77 -7.49 10.99 -7.81
C SER A 77 -7.63 9.72 -8.65
N ALA A 78 -7.11 9.72 -9.87
CA ALA A 78 -7.08 8.53 -10.73
C ALA A 78 -6.23 7.40 -10.11
N ALA A 79 -5.10 7.71 -9.49
CA ALA A 79 -4.26 6.74 -8.79
C ALA A 79 -4.97 6.11 -7.58
N LEU A 80 -5.73 6.90 -6.82
CA LEU A 80 -6.56 6.37 -5.73
C LEU A 80 -7.58 5.34 -6.25
N LEU A 81 -8.31 5.69 -7.32
CA LEU A 81 -9.28 4.78 -7.93
C LEU A 81 -8.60 3.53 -8.51
N ALA A 82 -7.46 3.69 -9.18
CA ALA A 82 -6.68 2.58 -9.71
C ALA A 82 -6.17 1.67 -8.59
N GLY A 83 -5.72 2.24 -7.47
CA GLY A 83 -5.29 1.47 -6.30
C GLY A 83 -6.43 0.65 -5.70
N MET A 84 -7.61 1.24 -5.54
CA MET A 84 -8.81 0.52 -5.09
C MET A 84 -9.17 -0.60 -6.08
N ALA A 85 -9.18 -0.32 -7.38
CA ALA A 85 -9.48 -1.31 -8.41
C ALA A 85 -8.47 -2.48 -8.38
N GLY A 86 -7.18 -2.19 -8.20
CA GLY A 86 -6.14 -3.22 -8.09
C GLY A 86 -6.35 -4.18 -6.93
N GLY A 87 -6.64 -3.64 -5.76
CA GLY A 87 -6.97 -4.44 -4.57
C GLY A 87 -8.22 -5.29 -4.78
N VAL A 88 -9.28 -4.69 -5.35
CA VAL A 88 -10.55 -5.38 -5.64
C VAL A 88 -10.35 -6.52 -6.66
N VAL A 89 -9.66 -6.26 -7.76
CA VAL A 89 -9.38 -7.29 -8.78
C VAL A 89 -8.62 -8.46 -8.17
N TRP A 90 -7.64 -8.17 -7.31
CA TRP A 90 -6.86 -9.22 -6.64
C TRP A 90 -7.71 -10.02 -5.64
N ALA A 91 -8.61 -9.35 -4.93
CA ALA A 91 -9.57 -10.01 -4.03
C ALA A 91 -10.55 -10.91 -4.80
N ILE A 92 -11.06 -10.44 -5.95
CA ILE A 92 -11.93 -11.22 -6.84
C ILE A 92 -11.19 -12.47 -7.34
N LEU A 93 -9.92 -12.34 -7.72
CA LEU A 93 -9.11 -13.47 -8.17
C LEU A 93 -8.98 -14.53 -7.07
N ALA A 94 -8.71 -14.13 -5.82
CA ALA A 94 -8.67 -15.04 -4.68
C ALA A 94 -10.02 -15.75 -4.46
N GLY A 95 -11.11 -15.00 -4.52
CA GLY A 95 -12.47 -15.53 -4.43
C GLY A 95 -12.82 -16.49 -5.57
N TYR A 96 -12.40 -16.18 -6.78
CA TYR A 96 -12.58 -17.05 -7.95
C TYR A 96 -11.84 -18.39 -7.81
N LEU A 97 -10.59 -18.35 -7.37
CA LEU A 97 -9.79 -19.56 -7.11
C LEU A 97 -10.46 -20.46 -6.07
N LYS A 98 -11.06 -19.86 -5.03
CA LYS A 98 -11.82 -20.61 -4.04
C LYS A 98 -13.10 -21.22 -4.62
N THR A 99 -13.92 -20.41 -5.30
CA THR A 99 -15.31 -20.81 -5.68
C THR A 99 -15.35 -21.69 -6.92
N ARG A 100 -14.47 -21.45 -7.88
CA ARG A 100 -14.41 -22.18 -9.16
C ARG A 100 -13.20 -23.11 -9.25
N GLY A 101 -12.07 -22.73 -8.66
CA GLY A 101 -10.86 -23.54 -8.65
C GLY A 101 -10.82 -24.61 -7.56
N GLY A 102 -11.74 -24.59 -6.60
CA GLY A 102 -11.74 -25.51 -5.47
C GLY A 102 -10.53 -25.35 -4.54
N VAL A 103 -9.76 -24.26 -4.67
CA VAL A 103 -8.58 -24.01 -3.86
C VAL A 103 -9.00 -23.45 -2.50
N HIS A 104 -8.43 -23.98 -1.43
CA HIS A 104 -8.69 -23.46 -0.09
C HIS A 104 -8.22 -22.00 0.00
N GLU A 105 -9.03 -21.10 0.58
CA GLU A 105 -8.78 -19.65 0.60
C GLU A 105 -7.41 -19.25 1.17
N ILE A 106 -6.92 -20.00 2.16
CA ILE A 106 -5.60 -19.76 2.78
C ILE A 106 -4.50 -19.96 1.73
N PHE A 107 -4.52 -21.06 0.99
CA PHE A 107 -3.50 -21.35 -0.03
C PHE A 107 -3.63 -20.41 -1.24
N ALA A 108 -4.84 -20.10 -1.66
CA ALA A 108 -5.08 -19.11 -2.72
C ALA A 108 -4.53 -17.74 -2.31
N GLY A 109 -4.81 -17.28 -1.09
CA GLY A 109 -4.31 -16.01 -0.57
C GLY A 109 -2.79 -15.96 -0.47
N LEU A 110 -2.16 -16.97 0.13
CA LEU A 110 -0.69 -17.05 0.22
C LEU A 110 -0.02 -17.10 -1.15
N GLY A 111 -0.53 -17.96 -2.06
CA GLY A 111 0.01 -18.05 -3.42
C GLY A 111 -0.06 -16.71 -4.16
N LEU A 112 -1.19 -16.02 -4.07
CA LEU A 112 -1.37 -14.70 -4.68
C LEU A 112 -0.49 -13.63 -4.02
N ASN A 113 -0.19 -13.69 -2.71
CA ASN A 113 0.78 -12.80 -2.08
C ASN A 113 2.17 -12.96 -2.69
N PHE A 114 2.65 -14.20 -2.88
CA PHE A 114 3.94 -14.43 -3.54
C PHE A 114 3.98 -13.95 -4.98
N VAL A 115 2.89 -14.13 -5.74
CA VAL A 115 2.78 -13.60 -7.10
C VAL A 115 2.83 -12.07 -7.10
N ALA A 116 2.08 -11.41 -6.21
CA ALA A 116 2.10 -9.96 -6.08
C ALA A 116 3.49 -9.44 -5.70
N GLN A 117 4.17 -10.09 -4.74
CA GLN A 117 5.53 -9.77 -4.35
C GLN A 117 6.51 -9.93 -5.51
N GLY A 118 6.40 -11.01 -6.28
CA GLY A 118 7.21 -11.23 -7.48
C GLY A 118 7.00 -10.13 -8.53
N LEU A 119 5.75 -9.68 -8.73
CA LEU A 119 5.44 -8.56 -9.63
C LEU A 119 6.05 -7.24 -9.14
N VAL A 120 5.97 -6.93 -7.84
CA VAL A 120 6.62 -5.75 -7.26
C VAL A 120 8.13 -5.77 -7.53
N LEU A 121 8.79 -6.89 -7.23
CA LEU A 121 10.23 -7.04 -7.45
C LEU A 121 10.59 -6.93 -8.93
N TRP A 122 9.82 -7.56 -9.82
CA TRP A 122 10.03 -7.46 -11.26
C TRP A 122 9.91 -6.01 -11.76
N LEU A 123 8.92 -5.24 -11.26
CA LEU A 123 8.75 -3.84 -11.62
C LEU A 123 9.91 -2.98 -11.11
N ILE A 124 10.30 -3.14 -9.84
CA ILE A 124 11.37 -2.33 -9.21
C ILE A 124 12.74 -2.61 -9.86
N PHE A 125 13.05 -3.87 -10.15
CA PHE A 125 14.34 -4.23 -10.76
C PHE A 125 14.36 -4.11 -12.28
N GLY A 126 13.20 -4.02 -12.92
CA GLY A 126 13.03 -3.92 -14.36
C GLY A 126 12.51 -2.54 -14.81
N PRO A 127 11.23 -2.45 -15.21
CA PRO A 127 10.69 -1.25 -15.87
C PRO A 127 10.69 0.02 -15.04
N TRP A 128 10.68 -0.09 -13.69
CA TRP A 128 10.62 1.05 -12.77
C TRP A 128 11.96 1.36 -12.13
N LYS A 129 13.00 0.66 -12.49
CA LYS A 129 14.35 0.88 -11.96
C LYS A 129 14.81 2.30 -12.30
N GLN A 130 15.42 2.98 -11.32
CA GLN A 130 16.01 4.30 -11.53
C GLN A 130 17.25 4.18 -12.44
N PRO A 131 17.32 4.92 -13.55
CA PRO A 131 18.49 4.91 -14.44
C PRO A 131 19.75 5.41 -13.72
N GLY A 132 20.90 4.79 -14.01
CA GLY A 132 22.21 5.28 -13.53
C GLY A 132 22.59 4.90 -12.11
N ILE A 133 21.73 4.23 -11.33
CA ILE A 133 22.09 3.74 -10.00
C ILE A 133 22.42 2.25 -10.06
N ALA A 134 23.66 1.94 -9.67
CA ALA A 134 24.12 0.54 -9.57
C ALA A 134 23.51 -0.20 -8.38
N SER A 135 23.01 0.53 -7.38
CA SER A 135 22.36 -0.03 -6.20
C SER A 135 20.92 -0.47 -6.50
N MET A 136 20.48 -1.55 -5.87
CA MET A 136 19.11 -2.08 -5.95
C MET A 136 18.07 -1.23 -5.19
N SER A 137 18.36 0.01 -4.88
CA SER A 137 17.64 0.80 -3.87
C SER A 137 16.56 1.71 -4.42
N GLY A 138 15.69 1.21 -5.28
CA GLY A 138 14.43 1.91 -5.47
C GLY A 138 14.10 2.34 -6.89
N THR A 139 12.90 2.84 -7.00
CA THR A 139 12.33 3.42 -8.23
C THR A 139 12.66 4.91 -8.29
N GLU A 140 12.53 5.49 -9.47
CA GLU A 140 12.59 6.93 -9.66
C GLU A 140 11.55 7.64 -8.76
N THR A 141 11.98 8.73 -8.13
CA THR A 141 11.09 9.54 -7.28
C THR A 141 9.99 10.19 -8.11
N LEU A 142 8.77 10.19 -7.59
CA LEU A 142 7.65 10.89 -8.22
C LEU A 142 7.87 12.40 -8.18
N ALA A 143 7.43 13.10 -9.23
CA ALA A 143 7.48 14.55 -9.30
C ALA A 143 6.73 15.20 -8.12
N GLU A 144 7.20 16.32 -7.61
CA GLU A 144 6.60 17.02 -6.47
C GLU A 144 5.13 17.42 -6.72
N SER A 145 4.75 17.67 -7.98
CA SER A 145 3.36 17.94 -8.37
C SER A 145 2.38 16.80 -8.12
N LEU A 146 2.90 15.59 -7.96
CA LEU A 146 2.15 14.36 -7.65
C LEU A 146 2.21 14.00 -6.16
N TRP A 147 2.85 14.82 -5.35
CA TRP A 147 2.86 14.60 -3.91
C TRP A 147 1.52 15.05 -3.31
N MET A 148 1.03 14.26 -2.38
CA MET A 148 -0.18 14.65 -1.67
C MET A 148 0.08 15.81 -0.72
N PRO A 149 -0.83 16.80 -0.67
CA PRO A 149 -0.68 17.94 0.23
C PRO A 149 -0.62 17.46 1.68
N TYR A 150 0.24 18.07 2.48
CA TYR A 150 0.32 17.81 3.91
C TYR A 150 -0.72 18.65 4.65
N LEU A 151 -1.40 18.04 5.63
CA LEU A 151 -2.19 18.78 6.60
C LEU A 151 -1.24 19.62 7.47
N GLN A 152 -1.38 20.94 7.40
CA GLN A 152 -0.56 21.87 8.19
C GLN A 152 -0.70 21.52 9.69
N GLY A 153 0.43 21.34 10.36
CA GLY A 153 0.50 20.99 11.78
C GLY A 153 0.61 19.50 12.10
N LEU A 154 0.11 18.58 11.27
CA LEU A 154 0.15 17.15 11.55
C LEU A 154 1.25 16.39 10.80
N ARG A 155 1.89 17.01 9.81
CA ARG A 155 2.82 16.33 8.87
C ARG A 155 2.28 15.00 8.31
N ILE A 156 0.97 14.88 8.27
CA ILE A 156 0.24 13.72 7.75
C ILE A 156 -0.43 14.19 6.46
N SER A 157 -0.19 13.51 5.34
CA SER A 157 -0.95 13.78 4.13
C SER A 157 -2.38 13.26 4.29
N PRO A 158 -3.39 13.88 3.66
CA PRO A 158 -4.75 13.34 3.62
C PRO A 158 -4.80 11.91 3.10
N ALA A 159 -3.83 11.50 2.30
CA ALA A 159 -3.65 10.13 1.85
C ALA A 159 -3.27 9.15 2.97
N ALA A 160 -2.58 9.61 4.00
CA ALA A 160 -2.33 8.76 5.16
C ALA A 160 -3.63 8.44 5.91
N LEU A 161 -4.65 9.28 5.77
CA LEU A 161 -6.01 9.02 6.28
C LEU A 161 -6.79 8.06 5.36
N GLY A 162 -6.40 7.92 4.10
CA GLY A 162 -7.06 7.09 3.11
C GLY A 162 -6.25 5.92 2.57
N MET A 163 -4.97 6.11 2.29
CA MET A 163 -4.07 5.06 1.77
C MET A 163 -2.61 5.45 2.00
N THR A 164 -1.82 4.55 2.53
CA THR A 164 -0.36 4.65 2.51
C THR A 164 0.16 4.23 1.14
N LEU A 165 0.13 5.11 0.18
CA LEU A 165 0.72 4.91 -1.14
C LEU A 165 2.12 5.54 -1.29
N THR A 166 2.66 6.08 -0.21
CA THR A 166 4.00 6.69 -0.22
C THR A 166 4.80 6.22 0.97
N ALA A 167 5.35 5.05 0.87
CA ALA A 167 6.53 4.64 1.62
C ALA A 167 7.57 4.12 0.65
#